data_12bcc65d5569ac78c36365d9d435b128
#
_entry.id   12bcc65d5569ac78c36365d9d435b128
#
_cell.length_a   1.000
_cell.length_b   1.000
_cell.length_c   1.000
_cell.angle_alpha   90.00
_cell.angle_beta   90.00
_cell.angle_gamma   90.00
#
_symmetry.space_group_name_H-M   'P 1'
#
loop_
_entity.id
_entity.type
_entity.pdbx_description
1 polymer ?
#
loop_
_entity_poly.entity_id
_entity_poly.type
_entity_poly.pdbx_seq_one_letter_code
_entity_poly.pdbx_strand_id
1 'polypeptide(L)'
;MGDRPGYRAANGSAARFGIRIVPHTANWTRLQRCCTVPHNSRQTGSCRRRRPPGRAAARRDNPGDRSMDTLQMMRIFVRVAEEGSFTSAAQRLDITTAYASRSVAQLETHLRTRLLNRSTRRIALTDAGQRYLDRCQRILGYIDEAEAEAADAQAKPSGRLHVHATTSFGQSYVMPAVVRYRERYPSVAVELTLSQHVPDIIDEGYDVSLQLSTTELPDSGLVSQRLGDVGSVLCASPAYLKARGTPRTVSDLAGHACLRLVTPLFPRDRWHLDGPNGRETVELPLPDFQVNIADALGTALRAGLGIGSLPMSAALPALASGALVRVLPDYRLQKLTVYTLYASRQYLDAKIRTFVDFLRECVPEMLAADEAALNACCASRHA
;
A
#
# COMPACT_ATOMS: atom_id res chain seq x y z
N MET A 1 -21.52 -64.00 -25.50
CA MET A 1 -20.31 -64.35 -26.26
C MET A 1 -19.64 -63.07 -26.65
N GLY A 2 -18.49 -62.85 -26.04
CA GLY A 2 -17.30 -62.10 -26.43
C GLY A 2 -17.38 -60.60 -26.24
N ASP A 3 -16.51 -59.86 -25.80
CA ASP A 3 -15.28 -59.92 -24.98
C ASP A 3 -14.94 -58.52 -24.57
N ARG A 4 -14.59 -58.29 -23.32
CA ARG A 4 -13.99 -57.07 -22.84
C ARG A 4 -12.46 -57.18 -22.95
N PRO A 5 -11.71 -56.15 -23.36
CA PRO A 5 -10.31 -56.05 -23.01
C PRO A 5 -10.10 -55.09 -21.84
N GLY A 6 -9.34 -55.58 -20.86
CA GLY A 6 -8.92 -54.89 -19.65
C GLY A 6 -7.83 -53.88 -19.92
N TYR A 7 -7.83 -52.81 -19.11
CA TYR A 7 -6.73 -51.88 -18.98
C TYR A 7 -5.87 -52.22 -17.77
N ARG A 8 -4.60 -52.52 -18.05
CA ARG A 8 -3.55 -52.75 -17.06
C ARG A 8 -3.15 -51.43 -16.39
N ALA A 9 -3.08 -51.45 -15.09
CA ALA A 9 -2.46 -50.43 -14.28
C ALA A 9 -0.94 -50.41 -14.50
N ALA A 10 -0.39 -49.23 -14.76
CA ALA A 10 1.05 -48.93 -14.69
C ALA A 10 1.35 -48.16 -13.41
N ASN A 11 2.10 -48.80 -12.52
CA ASN A 11 2.69 -48.17 -11.32
C ASN A 11 3.78 -47.18 -11.75
N GLY A 12 3.64 -45.93 -11.32
CA GLY A 12 4.66 -44.88 -11.45
C GLY A 12 4.76 -44.07 -10.16
N SER A 13 5.81 -44.32 -9.45
CA SER A 13 6.49 -43.59 -8.38
C SER A 13 5.94 -42.19 -8.01
N ALA A 14 5.31 -42.09 -6.86
CA ALA A 14 4.98 -40.83 -6.20
C ALA A 14 6.16 -40.35 -5.37
N ALA A 15 6.81 -39.26 -5.80
CA ALA A 15 7.75 -38.47 -4.99
C ALA A 15 6.94 -37.71 -3.93
N ARG A 16 7.19 -38.02 -2.65
CA ARG A 16 6.60 -37.37 -1.49
C ARG A 16 7.24 -35.98 -1.29
N PHE A 17 6.50 -34.92 -1.56
CA PHE A 17 6.78 -33.60 -1.01
C PHE A 17 5.96 -33.43 0.27
N GLY A 18 6.66 -33.47 1.39
CA GLY A 18 6.09 -33.22 2.72
C GLY A 18 5.85 -31.75 2.95
N ILE A 19 4.61 -31.30 2.83
CA ILE A 19 4.18 -29.99 3.32
C ILE A 19 3.78 -30.16 4.78
N ARG A 20 4.60 -29.60 5.68
CA ARG A 20 4.31 -29.53 7.11
C ARG A 20 3.40 -28.33 7.37
N ILE A 21 2.12 -28.58 7.58
CA ILE A 21 1.15 -27.56 8.04
C ILE A 21 1.35 -27.41 9.56
N VAL A 22 1.77 -26.22 9.99
CA VAL A 22 1.81 -25.84 11.40
C VAL A 22 0.49 -25.11 11.74
N PRO A 23 -0.30 -25.58 12.71
CA PRO A 23 -1.51 -24.86 13.12
C PRO A 23 -1.13 -23.71 14.05
N HIS A 24 -1.42 -22.48 13.63
CA HIS A 24 -1.34 -21.29 14.47
C HIS A 24 -2.63 -21.18 15.31
N THR A 25 -2.61 -21.73 16.51
CA THR A 25 -3.55 -21.35 17.57
C THR A 25 -2.78 -20.58 18.62
N ALA A 26 -2.84 -19.26 18.57
CA ALA A 26 -2.39 -18.39 19.67
C ALA A 26 -3.59 -17.73 20.32
N ASN A 27 -3.83 -18.18 21.54
CA ASN A 27 -4.85 -17.79 22.49
C ASN A 27 -4.47 -16.43 23.12
N TRP A 28 -5.22 -15.36 22.81
CA TRP A 28 -5.06 -14.05 23.42
C TRP A 28 -6.11 -13.84 24.54
N THR A 29 -5.84 -14.41 25.71
CA THR A 29 -6.52 -14.04 26.94
C THR A 29 -5.55 -14.17 28.11
N ARG A 30 -4.94 -13.06 28.48
CA ARG A 30 -4.49 -12.68 29.84
C ARG A 30 -3.37 -11.64 29.78
N LEU A 31 -3.73 -10.39 30.00
CA LEU A 31 -2.89 -9.41 30.72
C LEU A 31 -3.72 -8.11 30.92
N GLN A 32 -4.73 -8.23 31.77
CA GLN A 32 -5.30 -7.09 32.47
C GLN A 32 -5.20 -7.41 33.97
N ARG A 33 -4.21 -6.89 34.63
CA ARG A 33 -4.23 -6.53 36.06
C ARG A 33 -2.95 -5.83 36.48
N CYS A 34 -3.19 -4.81 37.31
CA CYS A 34 -2.26 -4.10 38.19
C CYS A 34 -1.63 -2.81 37.62
N CYS A 35 -2.31 -1.72 37.88
CA CYS A 35 -1.76 -0.54 38.55
C CYS A 35 -2.89 0.33 39.08
N THR A 36 -3.37 -0.02 40.28
CA THR A 36 -4.11 0.88 41.16
C THR A 36 -3.10 1.59 42.05
N VAL A 37 -3.03 2.91 41.94
CA VAL A 37 -2.29 3.78 42.88
C VAL A 37 -3.32 4.39 43.85
N PRO A 38 -3.16 4.28 45.16
CA PRO A 38 -4.06 4.96 46.11
C PRO A 38 -3.62 6.41 46.30
N HIS A 39 -4.60 7.28 46.22
CA HIS A 39 -4.57 8.67 46.67
C HIS A 39 -4.43 8.70 48.21
N ASN A 40 -3.47 9.41 48.76
CA ASN A 40 -3.65 9.93 50.10
C ASN A 40 -3.01 11.33 50.25
N SER A 41 -3.74 12.16 50.94
CA SER A 41 -3.63 13.58 51.10
C SER A 41 -2.78 13.99 52.30
N ARG A 42 -2.24 15.23 52.20
CA ARG A 42 -1.86 16.17 53.28
C ARG A 42 -0.62 15.89 54.11
N GLN A 43 0.38 16.75 53.97
CA GLN A 43 0.77 17.67 55.06
C GLN A 43 1.88 18.65 54.64
N THR A 44 1.64 19.87 55.08
CA THR A 44 2.46 21.08 55.01
C THR A 44 3.76 20.92 55.81
N GLY A 45 4.86 21.42 55.30
CA GLY A 45 6.13 21.54 56.06
C GLY A 45 7.25 22.26 55.27
N SER A 46 7.40 23.55 55.52
CA SER A 46 8.52 24.35 55.00
C SER A 46 9.83 23.86 55.59
N CYS A 47 10.80 23.53 54.77
CA CYS A 47 12.18 23.41 55.17
C CYS A 47 13.12 23.95 54.09
N ARG A 48 13.62 25.16 54.33
CA ARG A 48 14.73 25.77 53.60
C ARG A 48 15.96 24.89 53.77
N ARG A 49 16.47 24.26 52.73
CA ARG A 49 17.83 23.70 52.71
C ARG A 49 18.64 24.28 51.58
N ARG A 50 19.83 24.69 51.96
CA ARG A 50 20.91 25.32 51.23
C ARG A 50 21.33 24.49 50.02
N ARG A 51 21.57 25.16 48.86
CA ARG A 51 22.21 24.57 47.66
C ARG A 51 23.65 24.24 47.95
N PRO A 52 24.15 23.06 47.58
CA PRO A 52 25.56 22.76 47.43
C PRO A 52 26.10 23.27 46.07
N PRO A 53 27.41 23.59 45.95
CA PRO A 53 28.00 24.18 44.76
C PRO A 53 28.10 23.17 43.61
N GLY A 54 28.01 23.73 42.38
CA GLY A 54 27.91 23.04 41.11
C GLY A 54 28.97 21.95 40.89
N ARG A 55 28.50 20.77 40.53
CA ARG A 55 29.27 19.79 39.79
C ARG A 55 29.03 20.03 38.30
N ALA A 56 30.11 20.27 37.56
CA ALA A 56 30.12 20.34 36.11
C ALA A 56 29.47 19.05 35.56
N ALA A 57 28.42 19.22 34.78
CA ALA A 57 27.76 18.16 34.06
C ALA A 57 28.77 17.59 33.04
N ALA A 58 29.28 16.40 33.30
CA ALA A 58 29.96 15.63 32.29
C ALA A 58 28.98 15.37 31.13
N ARG A 59 29.29 15.92 29.97
CA ARG A 59 28.59 15.60 28.71
C ARG A 59 28.67 14.07 28.53
N ARG A 60 27.53 13.40 28.61
CA ARG A 60 27.42 12.00 28.21
C ARG A 60 27.56 11.98 26.68
N ASP A 61 28.68 11.51 26.21
CA ASP A 61 28.92 11.19 24.81
C ASP A 61 27.89 10.17 24.37
N ASN A 62 27.01 10.55 23.44
CA ASN A 62 26.02 9.68 22.83
C ASN A 62 26.71 8.81 21.78
N PRO A 63 26.66 7.45 21.83
CA PRO A 63 27.36 6.60 20.87
C PRO A 63 26.90 6.76 19.42
N GLY A 64 25.71 7.38 19.16
CA GLY A 64 25.22 7.70 17.83
C GLY A 64 25.93 8.87 17.13
N ASP A 65 26.62 9.74 17.91
CA ASP A 65 27.33 10.92 17.38
C ASP A 65 28.73 10.56 16.83
N ARG A 66 29.27 9.39 17.22
CA ARG A 66 30.62 8.95 16.82
C ARG A 66 30.72 8.41 15.39
N SER A 67 29.62 7.89 14.79
CA SER A 67 29.67 7.31 13.43
C SER A 67 29.54 8.35 12.33
N MET A 68 28.73 9.39 12.52
CA MET A 68 28.63 10.51 11.58
C MET A 68 29.91 11.35 11.55
N ASP A 69 30.57 11.47 12.70
CA ASP A 69 31.87 12.16 12.84
C ASP A 69 32.99 11.42 12.06
N THR A 70 32.98 10.10 11.98
CA THR A 70 33.98 9.30 11.26
C THR A 70 33.94 9.52 9.75
N LEU A 71 32.77 9.57 9.12
CA LEU A 71 32.65 9.84 7.69
C LEU A 71 33.15 11.24 7.32
N GLN A 72 32.80 12.21 8.14
CA GLN A 72 33.29 13.58 7.96
C GLN A 72 34.82 13.66 8.12
N MET A 73 35.39 12.96 9.10
CA MET A 73 36.84 12.88 9.26
C MET A 73 37.52 12.20 8.06
N MET A 74 36.90 11.15 7.48
CA MET A 74 37.40 10.51 6.25
C MET A 74 37.36 11.48 5.07
N ARG A 75 36.26 12.22 4.84
CA ARG A 75 36.15 13.23 3.77
C ARG A 75 37.23 14.30 3.90
N ILE A 76 37.47 14.80 5.12
CA ILE A 76 38.50 15.79 5.39
C ILE A 76 39.90 15.20 5.12
N PHE A 77 40.19 13.99 5.60
CA PHE A 77 41.48 13.32 5.39
C PHE A 77 41.77 13.13 3.88
N VAL A 78 40.80 12.61 3.11
CA VAL A 78 40.93 12.45 1.65
C VAL A 78 41.27 13.77 1.00
N ARG A 79 40.57 14.84 1.32
CA ARG A 79 40.81 16.17 0.72
C ARG A 79 42.19 16.71 1.11
N VAL A 80 42.62 16.55 2.36
CA VAL A 80 43.96 16.96 2.81
C VAL A 80 45.06 16.18 2.09
N ALA A 81 44.84 14.88 1.86
CA ALA A 81 45.81 14.05 1.13
C ALA A 81 45.92 14.46 -0.36
N GLU A 82 44.78 14.75 -1.01
CA GLU A 82 44.73 15.18 -2.42
C GLU A 82 45.35 16.57 -2.63
N GLU A 83 45.06 17.52 -1.76
CA GLU A 83 45.57 18.91 -1.86
C GLU A 83 47.02 19.03 -1.35
N GLY A 84 47.52 18.07 -0.59
CA GLY A 84 48.84 18.13 0.07
C GLY A 84 48.96 19.30 1.08
N SER A 85 47.83 19.94 1.45
CA SER A 85 47.79 21.13 2.27
C SER A 85 46.51 21.21 3.10
N PHE A 86 46.63 21.42 4.42
CA PHE A 86 45.46 21.66 5.27
C PHE A 86 44.71 22.96 4.94
N THR A 87 45.45 24.00 4.51
CA THR A 87 44.84 25.28 4.14
C THR A 87 44.01 25.16 2.88
N SER A 88 44.55 24.52 1.82
CA SER A 88 43.83 24.31 0.56
C SER A 88 42.61 23.42 0.75
N ALA A 89 42.77 22.32 1.49
CA ALA A 89 41.67 21.43 1.80
C ALA A 89 40.56 22.13 2.61
N ALA A 90 40.94 22.95 3.57
CA ALA A 90 39.98 23.72 4.41
C ALA A 90 39.18 24.72 3.54
N GLN A 91 39.85 25.44 2.63
CA GLN A 91 39.18 26.33 1.69
C GLN A 91 38.19 25.60 0.75
N ARG A 92 38.57 24.43 0.24
CA ARG A 92 37.71 23.61 -0.64
C ARG A 92 36.47 23.06 0.07
N LEU A 93 36.58 22.79 1.40
CA LEU A 93 35.51 22.22 2.20
C LEU A 93 34.70 23.28 2.97
N ASP A 94 35.03 24.57 2.81
CA ASP A 94 34.42 25.70 3.54
C ASP A 94 34.48 25.50 5.07
N ILE A 95 35.64 25.06 5.57
CA ILE A 95 35.92 24.88 7.00
C ILE A 95 37.21 25.61 7.41
N THR A 96 37.44 25.70 8.71
CA THR A 96 38.70 26.29 9.20
C THR A 96 39.87 25.29 9.12
N THR A 97 41.07 25.78 8.84
CA THR A 97 42.31 24.98 8.83
C THR A 97 42.51 24.26 10.19
N ALA A 98 42.17 24.92 11.30
CA ALA A 98 42.23 24.35 12.63
C ALA A 98 41.26 23.16 12.82
N TYR A 99 40.06 23.25 12.23
CA TYR A 99 39.09 22.14 12.25
C TYR A 99 39.58 20.96 11.41
N ALA A 100 40.07 21.20 10.19
CA ALA A 100 40.63 20.17 9.34
C ALA A 100 41.80 19.41 10.02
N SER A 101 42.70 20.15 10.65
CA SER A 101 43.83 19.56 11.37
C SER A 101 43.42 18.72 12.59
N ARG A 102 42.41 19.20 13.35
CA ARG A 102 41.85 18.44 14.49
C ARG A 102 41.13 17.18 14.03
N SER A 103 40.34 17.25 12.98
CA SER A 103 39.61 16.09 12.44
C SER A 103 40.53 14.97 11.98
N VAL A 104 41.63 15.31 11.28
CA VAL A 104 42.62 14.32 10.87
C VAL A 104 43.36 13.74 12.11
N ALA A 105 43.70 14.56 13.10
CA ALA A 105 44.33 14.08 14.32
C ALA A 105 43.41 13.15 15.14
N GLN A 106 42.10 13.44 15.18
CA GLN A 106 41.09 12.56 15.79
C GLN A 106 40.98 11.25 15.05
N LEU A 107 40.98 11.29 13.71
CA LEU A 107 40.95 10.09 12.86
C LEU A 107 42.19 9.21 13.12
N GLU A 108 43.41 9.78 13.18
CA GLU A 108 44.63 9.08 13.50
C GLU A 108 44.57 8.46 14.92
N THR A 109 43.99 9.17 15.87
CA THR A 109 43.77 8.68 17.24
C THR A 109 42.76 7.51 17.26
N HIS A 110 41.67 7.64 16.52
CA HIS A 110 40.66 6.57 16.41
C HIS A 110 41.25 5.31 15.82
N LEU A 111 42.06 5.43 14.77
CA LEU A 111 42.71 4.34 14.07
C LEU A 111 43.98 3.85 14.78
N ARG A 112 44.44 4.57 15.82
CA ARG A 112 45.70 4.33 16.52
C ARG A 112 46.89 4.22 15.57
N THR A 113 46.89 4.97 14.48
CA THR A 113 47.86 4.91 13.40
C THR A 113 48.04 6.29 12.79
N ARG A 114 49.28 6.68 12.54
CA ARG A 114 49.55 7.91 11.81
C ARG A 114 49.35 7.69 10.33
N LEU A 115 48.53 8.58 9.73
CA LEU A 115 48.22 8.57 8.30
C LEU A 115 49.08 9.59 7.56
N LEU A 116 49.48 10.70 8.22
CA LEU A 116 50.27 11.77 7.63
C LEU A 116 51.57 11.99 8.38
N ASN A 117 52.65 12.14 7.61
CA ASN A 117 53.92 12.69 8.07
C ASN A 117 53.85 14.22 7.94
N ARG A 118 53.93 14.92 9.08
CA ARG A 118 53.90 16.36 9.16
C ARG A 118 55.32 16.90 9.25
N SER A 119 55.82 17.54 8.22
CA SER A 119 57.02 18.39 8.32
C SER A 119 56.59 19.86 8.17
N THR A 120 57.41 20.78 8.60
CA THR A 120 57.14 22.24 8.51
C THR A 120 57.01 22.74 7.06
N ARG A 121 57.36 21.89 6.09
CA ARG A 121 57.38 22.29 4.66
C ARG A 121 56.47 21.46 3.76
N ARG A 122 56.04 20.26 4.12
CA ARG A 122 55.20 19.38 3.31
C ARG A 122 54.41 18.37 4.14
N ILE A 123 53.24 18.03 3.65
CA ILE A 123 52.43 16.91 4.13
C ILE A 123 52.70 15.74 3.18
N ALA A 124 53.06 14.59 3.71
CA ALA A 124 53.21 13.35 2.95
C ALA A 124 52.42 12.24 3.64
N LEU A 125 51.87 11.33 2.87
CA LEU A 125 51.19 10.13 3.38
C LEU A 125 52.24 9.16 3.99
N THR A 126 51.84 8.47 5.03
CA THR A 126 52.54 7.24 5.47
C THR A 126 52.11 6.07 4.57
N ASP A 127 52.82 4.94 4.63
CA ASP A 127 52.35 3.72 3.93
C ASP A 127 50.96 3.26 4.41
N ALA A 128 50.66 3.43 5.71
CA ALA A 128 49.34 3.19 6.26
C ALA A 128 48.33 4.23 5.77
N GLY A 129 48.73 5.48 5.64
CA GLY A 129 47.95 6.58 5.12
C GLY A 129 47.57 6.34 3.66
N GLN A 130 48.46 5.88 2.82
CA GLN A 130 48.17 5.57 1.41
C GLN A 130 47.12 4.47 1.30
N ARG A 131 47.30 3.34 1.98
CA ARG A 131 46.33 2.25 1.97
C ARG A 131 44.96 2.68 2.50
N TYR A 132 44.94 3.54 3.52
CA TYR A 132 43.73 4.05 4.10
C TYR A 132 43.03 5.06 3.16
N LEU A 133 43.78 5.89 2.45
CA LEU A 133 43.25 6.81 1.42
C LEU A 133 42.51 6.04 0.32
N ASP A 134 43.12 4.99 -0.24
CA ASP A 134 42.51 4.16 -1.28
C ASP A 134 41.20 3.52 -0.80
N ARG A 135 41.14 3.12 0.49
CA ARG A 135 39.92 2.57 1.09
C ARG A 135 38.84 3.64 1.31
N CYS A 136 39.23 4.81 1.84
CA CYS A 136 38.32 5.93 2.07
C CYS A 136 37.68 6.40 0.76
N GLN A 137 38.44 6.53 -0.32
CA GLN A 137 37.93 6.94 -1.64
C GLN A 137 36.87 5.96 -2.14
N ARG A 138 37.07 4.66 -1.98
CA ARG A 138 36.07 3.63 -2.36
C ARG A 138 34.82 3.71 -1.50
N ILE A 139 34.96 3.83 -0.18
CA ILE A 139 33.82 3.92 0.75
C ILE A 139 32.99 5.17 0.46
N LEU A 140 33.66 6.33 0.30
CA LEU A 140 32.97 7.58 -0.01
C LEU A 140 32.29 7.52 -1.39
N GLY A 141 32.93 6.89 -2.38
CA GLY A 141 32.31 6.64 -3.70
C GLY A 141 31.04 5.81 -3.61
N TYR A 142 31.01 4.74 -2.82
CA TYR A 142 29.78 3.95 -2.60
C TYR A 142 28.68 4.73 -1.89
N ILE A 143 29.05 5.64 -0.98
CA ILE A 143 28.06 6.53 -0.34
C ILE A 143 27.49 7.49 -1.34
N ASP A 144 28.33 8.13 -2.17
CA ASP A 144 27.90 9.09 -3.19
C ASP A 144 27.03 8.38 -4.25
N GLU A 145 27.33 7.12 -4.63
CA GLU A 145 26.49 6.28 -5.48
C GLU A 145 25.13 6.01 -4.84
N ALA A 146 25.09 5.62 -3.57
CA ALA A 146 23.85 5.34 -2.85
C ALA A 146 22.98 6.60 -2.69
N GLU A 147 23.61 7.76 -2.41
CA GLU A 147 22.92 9.06 -2.36
C GLU A 147 22.35 9.46 -3.74
N ALA A 148 23.11 9.21 -4.80
CA ALA A 148 22.67 9.46 -6.18
C ALA A 148 21.52 8.53 -6.60
N GLU A 149 21.58 7.24 -6.26
CA GLU A 149 20.48 6.29 -6.50
C GLU A 149 19.21 6.71 -5.76
N ALA A 150 19.33 7.12 -4.50
CA ALA A 150 18.19 7.62 -3.71
C ALA A 150 17.59 8.91 -4.31
N ALA A 151 18.43 9.81 -4.83
CA ALA A 151 17.99 11.02 -5.51
C ALA A 151 17.33 10.73 -6.88
N ASP A 152 17.86 9.78 -7.65
CA ASP A 152 17.31 9.39 -8.96
C ASP A 152 15.96 8.67 -8.81
N ALA A 153 15.75 7.90 -7.73
CA ALA A 153 14.46 7.28 -7.38
C ALA A 153 13.35 8.31 -7.17
N GLN A 154 13.69 9.54 -6.75
CA GLN A 154 12.73 10.64 -6.64
C GLN A 154 12.51 11.38 -7.97
N ALA A 155 13.45 11.30 -8.91
CA ALA A 155 13.41 12.02 -10.18
C ALA A 155 12.76 11.21 -11.30
N LYS A 156 13.04 9.89 -11.39
CA LYS A 156 12.57 9.02 -12.46
C LYS A 156 11.81 7.82 -11.92
N PRO A 157 10.59 7.54 -12.46
CA PRO A 157 9.83 6.36 -12.04
C PRO A 157 10.50 5.08 -12.53
N SER A 158 10.98 4.26 -11.59
CA SER A 158 11.62 2.96 -11.86
C SER A 158 11.47 2.01 -10.68
N GLY A 159 11.84 0.75 -10.88
CA GLY A 159 11.78 -0.27 -9.84
C GLY A 159 10.42 -0.95 -9.70
N ARG A 160 10.13 -1.59 -8.56
CA ARG A 160 8.91 -2.35 -8.31
C ARG A 160 7.90 -1.50 -7.56
N LEU A 161 6.65 -1.49 -8.03
CA LEU A 161 5.50 -0.81 -7.42
C LEU A 161 4.52 -1.87 -6.91
N HIS A 162 4.30 -1.93 -5.61
CA HIS A 162 3.38 -2.87 -4.97
C HIS A 162 2.02 -2.20 -4.78
N VAL A 163 1.01 -2.72 -5.48
CA VAL A 163 -0.34 -2.15 -5.50
C VAL A 163 -1.34 -3.17 -4.95
N HIS A 164 -2.22 -2.72 -4.07
CA HIS A 164 -3.38 -3.47 -3.62
C HIS A 164 -4.67 -2.83 -4.14
N ALA A 165 -5.66 -3.65 -4.50
CA ALA A 165 -7.01 -3.19 -4.79
C ALA A 165 -8.06 -4.26 -4.43
N THR A 166 -9.30 -3.82 -4.15
CA THR A 166 -10.42 -4.76 -4.02
C THR A 166 -10.67 -5.49 -5.33
N THR A 167 -11.01 -6.78 -5.27
CA THR A 167 -10.99 -7.68 -6.43
C THR A 167 -11.74 -7.15 -7.64
N SER A 168 -13.04 -6.86 -7.53
CA SER A 168 -13.84 -6.43 -8.69
C SER A 168 -13.39 -5.07 -9.24
N PHE A 169 -13.08 -4.12 -8.36
CA PHE A 169 -12.58 -2.80 -8.77
C PHE A 169 -11.19 -2.91 -9.43
N GLY A 170 -10.34 -3.73 -8.85
CA GLY A 170 -9.00 -4.00 -9.36
C GLY A 170 -9.02 -4.60 -10.76
N GLN A 171 -9.88 -5.60 -11.00
CA GLN A 171 -10.02 -6.21 -12.32
C GLN A 171 -10.55 -5.24 -13.37
N SER A 172 -11.60 -4.46 -13.03
CA SER A 172 -12.30 -3.63 -14.00
C SER A 172 -11.63 -2.29 -14.30
N TYR A 173 -10.94 -1.70 -13.33
CA TYR A 173 -10.39 -0.34 -13.47
C TYR A 173 -8.88 -0.28 -13.25
N VAL A 174 -8.35 -0.97 -12.22
CA VAL A 174 -6.91 -0.86 -11.90
C VAL A 174 -6.08 -1.63 -12.93
N MET A 175 -6.48 -2.83 -13.31
CA MET A 175 -5.72 -3.61 -14.29
C MET A 175 -5.60 -2.93 -15.66
N PRO A 176 -6.69 -2.39 -16.28
CA PRO A 176 -6.57 -1.58 -17.48
C PRO A 176 -5.70 -0.34 -17.31
N ALA A 177 -5.77 0.33 -16.14
CA ALA A 177 -4.90 1.46 -15.83
C ALA A 177 -3.44 1.04 -15.73
N VAL A 178 -3.12 -0.10 -15.12
CA VAL A 178 -1.76 -0.65 -15.04
C VAL A 178 -1.18 -0.94 -16.43
N VAL A 179 -1.99 -1.49 -17.35
CA VAL A 179 -1.53 -1.74 -18.73
C VAL A 179 -1.10 -0.43 -19.38
N ARG A 180 -1.95 0.60 -19.38
CA ARG A 180 -1.66 1.93 -19.94
C ARG A 180 -0.49 2.64 -19.21
N TYR A 181 -0.41 2.48 -17.89
CA TYR A 181 0.68 3.05 -17.10
C TYR A 181 2.04 2.45 -17.47
N ARG A 182 2.12 1.14 -17.66
CA ARG A 182 3.35 0.46 -18.05
C ARG A 182 3.82 0.80 -19.48
N GLU A 183 2.91 1.13 -20.39
CA GLU A 183 3.27 1.66 -21.70
C GLU A 183 3.99 3.01 -21.57
N ARG A 184 3.54 3.86 -20.64
CA ARG A 184 4.14 5.18 -20.39
C ARG A 184 5.40 5.12 -19.54
N TYR A 185 5.51 4.14 -18.63
CA TYR A 185 6.61 3.99 -17.68
C TYR A 185 7.16 2.54 -17.68
N PRO A 186 7.85 2.12 -18.73
CA PRO A 186 8.27 0.73 -18.90
C PRO A 186 9.31 0.26 -17.87
N SER A 187 10.02 1.19 -17.22
CA SER A 187 10.98 0.90 -16.15
C SER A 187 10.34 0.57 -14.80
N VAL A 188 9.01 0.71 -14.68
CA VAL A 188 8.28 0.34 -13.45
C VAL A 188 7.68 -1.05 -13.62
N ALA A 189 8.11 -2.00 -12.78
CA ALA A 189 7.46 -3.29 -12.63
C ALA A 189 6.31 -3.15 -11.62
N VAL A 190 5.09 -3.54 -12.00
CA VAL A 190 3.92 -3.47 -11.12
C VAL A 190 3.57 -4.85 -10.60
N GLU A 191 3.44 -4.98 -9.29
CA GLU A 191 2.92 -6.15 -8.60
C GLU A 191 1.55 -5.79 -8.02
N LEU A 192 0.48 -6.36 -8.61
CA LEU A 192 -0.91 -6.05 -8.26
C LEU A 192 -1.54 -7.21 -7.48
N THR A 193 -1.89 -6.95 -6.23
CA THR A 193 -2.64 -7.88 -5.37
C THR A 193 -4.11 -7.50 -5.37
N LEU A 194 -4.99 -8.46 -5.69
CA LEU A 194 -6.44 -8.28 -5.67
C LEU A 194 -7.04 -9.12 -4.55
N SER A 195 -7.60 -8.46 -3.53
CA SER A 195 -8.24 -9.16 -2.42
C SER A 195 -9.39 -8.35 -1.80
N GLN A 196 -10.26 -9.02 -1.03
CA GLN A 196 -11.32 -8.37 -0.25
C GLN A 196 -10.83 -7.92 1.13
N HIS A 197 -9.62 -8.33 1.51
CA HIS A 197 -8.97 -7.88 2.73
C HIS A 197 -8.54 -6.41 2.58
N VAL A 198 -8.75 -5.62 3.61
CA VAL A 198 -8.21 -4.26 3.67
C VAL A 198 -6.85 -4.35 4.34
N PRO A 199 -5.74 -4.16 3.60
CA PRO A 199 -4.41 -4.35 4.13
C PRO A 199 -4.00 -3.23 5.08
N ASP A 200 -3.13 -3.53 6.02
CA ASP A 200 -2.25 -2.52 6.59
C ASP A 200 -1.15 -2.21 5.56
N ILE A 201 -1.23 -1.01 4.95
CA ILE A 201 -0.37 -0.62 3.83
C ILE A 201 1.11 -0.67 4.22
N ILE A 202 1.43 -0.24 5.45
CA ILE A 202 2.80 -0.14 5.94
C ILE A 202 3.33 -1.52 6.31
N ASP A 203 2.59 -2.27 7.12
CA ASP A 203 3.05 -3.56 7.64
C ASP A 203 3.09 -4.64 6.55
N GLU A 204 2.18 -4.57 5.57
CA GLU A 204 2.14 -5.52 4.43
C GLU A 204 2.98 -5.08 3.23
N GLY A 205 3.62 -3.90 3.29
CA GLY A 205 4.58 -3.43 2.29
C GLY A 205 3.97 -3.00 0.96
N TYR A 206 2.74 -2.50 0.96
CA TYR A 206 2.14 -1.90 -0.23
C TYR A 206 2.54 -0.44 -0.40
N ASP A 207 2.93 -0.06 -1.61
CA ASP A 207 3.20 1.34 -1.98
C ASP A 207 1.89 2.13 -2.14
N VAL A 208 0.86 1.50 -2.74
CA VAL A 208 -0.45 2.11 -3.03
C VAL A 208 -1.55 1.09 -2.77
N SER A 209 -2.63 1.50 -2.09
CA SER A 209 -3.85 0.71 -1.93
C SER A 209 -5.07 1.47 -2.45
N LEU A 210 -5.88 0.81 -3.28
CA LEU A 210 -7.16 1.33 -3.74
C LEU A 210 -8.28 0.68 -2.94
N GLN A 211 -8.98 1.50 -2.17
CA GLN A 211 -10.02 1.04 -1.25
C GLN A 211 -11.36 1.67 -1.58
N LEU A 212 -12.42 0.92 -1.30
CA LEU A 212 -13.79 1.37 -1.40
C LEU A 212 -14.33 1.65 -0.01
N SER A 213 -15.13 2.71 0.15
CA SER A 213 -15.76 3.04 1.42
C SER A 213 -17.17 3.56 1.23
N THR A 214 -18.04 3.30 2.20
CA THR A 214 -19.39 3.86 2.30
C THR A 214 -19.42 5.21 3.01
N THR A 215 -18.33 5.55 3.71
CA THR A 215 -18.16 6.77 4.50
C THR A 215 -16.82 7.42 4.19
N GLU A 216 -16.58 8.60 4.71
CA GLU A 216 -15.24 9.18 4.72
C GLU A 216 -14.27 8.27 5.49
N LEU A 217 -13.05 8.20 5.00
CA LEU A 217 -12.02 7.38 5.66
C LEU A 217 -11.61 8.03 6.99
N PRO A 218 -11.36 7.24 8.04
CA PRO A 218 -10.83 7.76 9.29
C PRO A 218 -9.44 8.35 9.09
N ASP A 219 -9.07 9.31 9.94
CA ASP A 219 -7.71 9.87 9.97
C ASP A 219 -6.72 8.76 10.39
N SER A 220 -5.80 8.44 9.50
CA SER A 220 -4.90 7.28 9.64
C SER A 220 -3.43 7.60 9.39
N GLY A 221 -3.05 8.87 9.32
CA GLY A 221 -1.67 9.25 8.95
C GLY A 221 -1.28 8.90 7.52
N LEU A 222 -2.12 8.17 6.77
CA LEU A 222 -1.96 7.92 5.34
C LEU A 222 -2.48 9.10 4.52
N VAL A 223 -1.90 9.29 3.35
CA VAL A 223 -2.49 10.20 2.37
C VAL A 223 -3.63 9.49 1.67
N SER A 224 -4.84 10.05 1.74
CA SER A 224 -5.99 9.59 1.01
C SER A 224 -6.32 10.55 -0.13
N GLN A 225 -6.67 10.00 -1.30
CA GLN A 225 -7.11 10.77 -2.46
C GLN A 225 -8.34 10.12 -3.07
N ARG A 226 -9.43 10.89 -3.16
CA ARG A 226 -10.67 10.44 -3.79
C ARG A 226 -10.50 10.37 -5.30
N LEU A 227 -10.90 9.24 -5.91
CA LEU A 227 -10.88 9.05 -7.36
C LEU A 227 -12.28 9.17 -8.00
N GLY A 228 -13.33 8.84 -7.29
CA GLY A 228 -14.70 8.90 -7.79
C GLY A 228 -15.63 7.99 -7.00
N ASP A 229 -16.82 7.76 -7.57
CA ASP A 229 -17.83 6.89 -6.96
C ASP A 229 -18.14 5.72 -7.88
N VAL A 230 -18.36 4.56 -7.30
CA VAL A 230 -18.86 3.36 -7.98
C VAL A 230 -20.21 2.94 -7.41
N GLY A 231 -21.05 2.39 -8.25
CA GLY A 231 -22.38 1.91 -7.87
C GLY A 231 -22.57 0.46 -8.26
N SER A 232 -23.67 -0.10 -7.76
CA SER A 232 -24.14 -1.42 -8.13
C SER A 232 -25.59 -1.33 -8.61
N VAL A 233 -25.96 -2.27 -9.48
CA VAL A 233 -27.31 -2.36 -10.04
C VAL A 233 -27.90 -3.75 -9.79
N LEU A 234 -29.22 -3.82 -9.62
CA LEU A 234 -29.92 -5.08 -9.53
C LEU A 234 -30.10 -5.69 -10.92
N CYS A 235 -29.77 -6.99 -11.04
CA CYS A 235 -29.86 -7.73 -12.29
C CYS A 235 -30.47 -9.10 -12.09
N ALA A 236 -31.14 -9.60 -13.12
CA ALA A 236 -31.59 -10.99 -13.23
C ALA A 236 -31.56 -11.43 -14.70
N SER A 237 -31.57 -12.76 -14.96
CA SER A 237 -31.73 -13.24 -16.33
C SER A 237 -33.17 -13.08 -16.82
N PRO A 238 -33.39 -12.89 -18.14
CA PRO A 238 -34.74 -12.87 -18.73
C PRO A 238 -35.52 -14.16 -18.42
N ALA A 239 -34.87 -15.30 -18.39
CA ALA A 239 -35.49 -16.58 -18.08
C ALA A 239 -36.07 -16.64 -16.67
N TYR A 240 -35.30 -16.13 -15.68
CA TYR A 240 -35.78 -16.04 -14.30
C TYR A 240 -36.99 -15.12 -14.19
N LEU A 241 -36.92 -13.94 -14.79
CA LEU A 241 -38.03 -12.95 -14.74
C LEU A 241 -39.29 -13.45 -15.44
N LYS A 242 -39.15 -14.21 -16.54
CA LYS A 242 -40.28 -14.85 -17.22
C LYS A 242 -40.96 -15.89 -16.34
N ALA A 243 -40.17 -16.65 -15.55
CA ALA A 243 -40.69 -17.74 -14.71
C ALA A 243 -41.29 -17.24 -13.38
N ARG A 244 -40.70 -16.18 -12.80
CA ARG A 244 -41.02 -15.71 -11.43
C ARG A 244 -41.71 -14.35 -11.37
N GLY A 245 -41.86 -13.65 -12.53
CA GLY A 245 -42.33 -12.29 -12.60
C GLY A 245 -41.21 -11.26 -12.47
N THR A 246 -41.50 -10.00 -12.84
CA THR A 246 -40.57 -8.88 -12.71
C THR A 246 -41.00 -8.03 -11.53
N PRO A 247 -40.16 -7.82 -10.49
CA PRO A 247 -40.53 -6.96 -9.39
C PRO A 247 -40.68 -5.50 -9.87
N ARG A 248 -41.72 -4.83 -9.41
CA ARG A 248 -42.06 -3.44 -9.75
C ARG A 248 -41.77 -2.46 -8.63
N THR A 249 -41.73 -2.97 -7.41
CA THR A 249 -41.43 -2.23 -6.18
C THR A 249 -40.29 -2.87 -5.42
N VAL A 250 -39.64 -2.13 -4.53
CA VAL A 250 -38.60 -2.64 -3.64
C VAL A 250 -39.15 -3.77 -2.75
N SER A 251 -40.41 -3.66 -2.31
CA SER A 251 -41.06 -4.68 -1.46
C SER A 251 -41.25 -6.02 -2.18
N ASP A 252 -41.39 -6.02 -3.50
CA ASP A 252 -41.57 -7.25 -4.27
C ASP A 252 -40.35 -8.16 -4.20
N LEU A 253 -39.16 -7.59 -3.93
CA LEU A 253 -37.90 -8.33 -3.80
C LEU A 253 -37.95 -9.39 -2.70
N ALA A 254 -38.78 -9.20 -1.66
CA ALA A 254 -38.94 -10.18 -0.59
C ALA A 254 -39.57 -11.50 -1.07
N GLY A 255 -40.28 -11.48 -2.20
CA GLY A 255 -40.87 -12.67 -2.87
C GLY A 255 -39.94 -13.36 -3.86
N HIS A 256 -38.72 -12.85 -4.07
CA HIS A 256 -37.78 -13.38 -5.04
C HIS A 256 -36.56 -14.04 -4.37
N ALA A 257 -35.90 -14.95 -5.10
CA ALA A 257 -34.60 -15.48 -4.73
C ALA A 257 -33.52 -14.39 -4.88
N CYS A 258 -33.11 -13.79 -3.77
CA CYS A 258 -32.12 -12.72 -3.73
C CYS A 258 -30.75 -13.28 -3.44
N LEU A 259 -29.87 -13.36 -4.46
CA LEU A 259 -28.51 -13.85 -4.37
C LEU A 259 -27.59 -12.76 -3.77
N ARG A 260 -26.62 -13.17 -2.97
CA ARG A 260 -25.77 -12.24 -2.21
C ARG A 260 -24.34 -12.14 -2.72
N LEU A 261 -23.89 -10.92 -2.95
CA LEU A 261 -22.47 -10.60 -3.03
C LEU A 261 -21.98 -10.24 -1.60
N VAL A 262 -21.20 -11.12 -1.02
CA VAL A 262 -20.67 -10.93 0.33
C VAL A 262 -19.44 -10.02 0.27
N THR A 263 -19.54 -8.84 0.87
CA THR A 263 -18.43 -7.90 1.01
C THR A 263 -18.37 -7.39 2.46
N PRO A 264 -17.21 -6.92 2.94
CA PRO A 264 -17.11 -6.29 4.27
C PRO A 264 -17.89 -4.98 4.38
N LEU A 265 -18.27 -4.37 3.25
CA LEU A 265 -18.79 -3.00 3.17
C LEU A 265 -20.30 -2.90 3.39
N PHE A 266 -21.04 -3.99 3.18
CA PHE A 266 -22.49 -3.96 3.25
C PHE A 266 -23.08 -5.00 4.21
N PRO A 267 -24.23 -4.68 4.87
CA PRO A 267 -24.98 -5.66 5.63
C PRO A 267 -25.36 -6.87 4.77
N ARG A 268 -25.39 -8.06 5.39
CA ARG A 268 -25.69 -9.31 4.68
C ARG A 268 -27.18 -9.59 4.57
N ASP A 269 -28.00 -8.95 5.40
CA ASP A 269 -29.42 -9.22 5.62
C ASP A 269 -30.35 -8.23 4.92
N ARG A 270 -29.83 -7.14 4.37
CA ARG A 270 -30.63 -6.08 3.77
C ARG A 270 -29.95 -5.39 2.59
N TRP A 271 -30.76 -4.81 1.71
CA TRP A 271 -30.28 -3.88 0.68
C TRP A 271 -30.82 -2.48 0.94
N HIS A 272 -29.94 -1.49 0.79
CA HIS A 272 -30.30 -0.08 0.76
C HIS A 272 -30.30 0.39 -0.69
N LEU A 273 -31.45 0.85 -1.14
CA LEU A 273 -31.71 1.25 -2.53
C LEU A 273 -32.04 2.74 -2.55
N ASP A 274 -31.25 3.49 -3.29
CA ASP A 274 -31.48 4.92 -3.52
C ASP A 274 -32.36 5.04 -4.79
N GLY A 275 -33.58 5.52 -4.64
CA GLY A 275 -34.57 5.66 -5.68
C GLY A 275 -35.17 7.07 -5.79
N PRO A 276 -36.18 7.28 -6.65
CA PRO A 276 -36.77 8.59 -6.90
C PRO A 276 -37.37 9.25 -5.65
N ASN A 277 -37.87 8.45 -4.71
CA ASN A 277 -38.50 8.91 -3.48
C ASN A 277 -37.55 8.91 -2.27
N GLY A 278 -36.25 8.76 -2.50
CA GLY A 278 -35.23 8.66 -1.47
C GLY A 278 -34.75 7.23 -1.26
N ARG A 279 -34.17 6.99 -0.07
CA ARG A 279 -33.59 5.69 0.29
C ARG A 279 -34.67 4.76 0.84
N GLU A 280 -34.78 3.60 0.23
CA GLU A 280 -35.61 2.49 0.68
C GLU A 280 -34.72 1.34 1.16
N THR A 281 -35.19 0.59 2.17
CA THR A 281 -34.49 -0.58 2.70
C THR A 281 -35.38 -1.79 2.60
N VAL A 282 -34.89 -2.87 2.04
CA VAL A 282 -35.55 -4.17 2.01
C VAL A 282 -34.76 -5.18 2.81
N GLU A 283 -35.42 -5.82 3.77
CA GLU A 283 -34.89 -7.01 4.43
C GLU A 283 -34.98 -8.19 3.49
N LEU A 284 -33.93 -8.95 3.44
CA LEU A 284 -33.82 -10.04 2.48
C LEU A 284 -33.92 -11.39 3.22
N PRO A 285 -34.65 -12.37 2.68
CA PRO A 285 -34.68 -13.69 3.27
C PRO A 285 -33.30 -14.34 3.29
N LEU A 286 -33.14 -15.43 4.02
CA LEU A 286 -31.87 -16.18 3.99
C LEU A 286 -31.54 -16.55 2.53
N PRO A 287 -30.31 -16.31 2.07
CA PRO A 287 -29.98 -16.56 0.68
C PRO A 287 -29.75 -18.06 0.44
N ASP A 288 -30.32 -18.57 -0.64
CA ASP A 288 -30.00 -19.93 -1.14
C ASP A 288 -28.58 -19.99 -1.76
N PHE A 289 -28.06 -18.84 -2.17
CA PHE A 289 -26.72 -18.71 -2.76
C PHE A 289 -26.06 -17.38 -2.37
N GLN A 290 -24.80 -17.47 -1.97
CA GLN A 290 -23.96 -16.32 -1.69
C GLN A 290 -22.52 -16.55 -2.14
N VAL A 291 -21.85 -15.50 -2.59
CA VAL A 291 -20.46 -15.55 -3.08
C VAL A 291 -19.77 -14.21 -2.83
N ASN A 292 -18.46 -14.20 -2.72
CA ASN A 292 -17.67 -12.98 -2.48
C ASN A 292 -17.03 -12.40 -3.75
N ILE A 293 -17.26 -12.97 -4.93
CA ILE A 293 -16.72 -12.55 -6.23
C ILE A 293 -17.87 -12.17 -7.15
N ALA A 294 -17.84 -10.95 -7.69
CA ALA A 294 -18.91 -10.42 -8.55
C ALA A 294 -19.11 -11.23 -9.84
N ASP A 295 -18.04 -11.70 -10.47
CA ASP A 295 -18.11 -12.48 -11.70
C ASP A 295 -18.80 -13.84 -11.48
N ALA A 296 -18.55 -14.47 -10.33
CA ALA A 296 -19.22 -15.70 -9.95
C ALA A 296 -20.70 -15.46 -9.68
N LEU A 297 -21.06 -14.34 -9.02
CA LEU A 297 -22.46 -13.93 -8.87
C LEU A 297 -23.12 -13.69 -10.25
N GLY A 298 -22.43 -12.97 -11.14
CA GLY A 298 -22.89 -12.74 -12.51
C GLY A 298 -23.17 -14.03 -13.28
N THR A 299 -22.34 -15.07 -13.07
CA THR A 299 -22.56 -16.39 -13.65
C THR A 299 -23.83 -17.06 -13.10
N ALA A 300 -24.05 -16.99 -11.78
CA ALA A 300 -25.27 -17.52 -11.15
C ALA A 300 -26.54 -16.80 -11.64
N LEU A 301 -26.48 -15.48 -11.79
CA LEU A 301 -27.58 -14.68 -12.30
C LEU A 301 -27.92 -15.04 -13.77
N ARG A 302 -26.92 -15.19 -14.63
CA ARG A 302 -27.12 -15.62 -16.03
C ARG A 302 -27.73 -17.03 -16.11
N ALA A 303 -27.38 -17.90 -15.17
CA ALA A 303 -27.98 -19.23 -15.05
C ALA A 303 -29.44 -19.24 -14.53
N GLY A 304 -29.98 -18.06 -14.15
CA GLY A 304 -31.37 -17.95 -13.73
C GLY A 304 -31.64 -18.30 -12.26
N LEU A 305 -30.63 -18.25 -11.39
CA LEU A 305 -30.80 -18.60 -9.98
C LEU A 305 -31.62 -17.57 -9.19
N GLY A 306 -31.64 -16.29 -9.63
CA GLY A 306 -32.35 -15.25 -8.88
C GLY A 306 -32.05 -13.83 -9.35
N ILE A 307 -32.29 -12.87 -8.45
CA ILE A 307 -31.97 -11.46 -8.56
C ILE A 307 -30.73 -11.18 -7.70
N GLY A 308 -29.77 -10.40 -8.18
CA GLY A 308 -28.60 -10.02 -7.40
C GLY A 308 -28.08 -8.64 -7.75
N SER A 309 -27.29 -8.10 -6.83
CA SER A 309 -26.60 -6.83 -7.01
C SER A 309 -25.21 -7.06 -7.59
N LEU A 310 -24.93 -6.47 -8.74
CA LEU A 310 -23.61 -6.46 -9.37
C LEU A 310 -23.00 -5.06 -9.39
N PRO A 311 -21.70 -4.90 -9.14
CA PRO A 311 -20.97 -3.70 -9.51
C PRO A 311 -21.23 -3.37 -10.99
N MET A 312 -21.35 -2.10 -11.30
CA MET A 312 -21.73 -1.63 -12.65
C MET A 312 -20.82 -2.20 -13.74
N SER A 313 -19.51 -2.17 -13.52
CA SER A 313 -18.54 -2.73 -14.47
C SER A 313 -18.72 -4.23 -14.74
N ALA A 314 -19.13 -5.01 -13.74
CA ALA A 314 -19.40 -6.44 -13.90
C ALA A 314 -20.78 -6.71 -14.57
N ALA A 315 -21.73 -5.79 -14.40
CA ALA A 315 -23.08 -5.92 -14.99
C ALA A 315 -23.12 -5.54 -16.47
N LEU A 316 -22.39 -4.50 -16.88
CA LEU A 316 -22.47 -3.87 -18.20
C LEU A 316 -22.35 -4.85 -19.38
N PRO A 317 -21.36 -5.77 -19.44
CA PRO A 317 -21.26 -6.69 -20.58
C PRO A 317 -22.47 -7.61 -20.74
N ALA A 318 -23.04 -8.06 -19.62
CA ALA A 318 -24.21 -8.93 -19.62
C ALA A 318 -25.51 -8.15 -19.89
N LEU A 319 -25.59 -6.89 -19.49
CA LEU A 319 -26.70 -6.00 -19.82
C LEU A 319 -26.69 -5.64 -21.31
N ALA A 320 -25.54 -5.33 -21.87
CA ALA A 320 -25.39 -4.99 -23.29
C ALA A 320 -25.74 -6.16 -24.21
N SER A 321 -25.33 -7.40 -23.84
CA SER A 321 -25.68 -8.61 -24.59
C SER A 321 -27.11 -9.10 -24.37
N GLY A 322 -27.87 -8.53 -23.43
CA GLY A 322 -29.19 -9.02 -23.03
C GLY A 322 -29.21 -10.29 -22.20
N ALA A 323 -28.05 -10.83 -21.82
CA ALA A 323 -27.95 -12.00 -20.95
C ALA A 323 -28.46 -11.71 -19.51
N LEU A 324 -28.38 -10.46 -19.09
CA LEU A 324 -29.03 -9.94 -17.89
C LEU A 324 -29.91 -8.73 -18.24
N VAL A 325 -30.90 -8.50 -17.38
CA VAL A 325 -31.80 -7.34 -17.43
C VAL A 325 -31.71 -6.61 -16.11
N ARG A 326 -31.73 -5.27 -16.14
CA ARG A 326 -31.87 -4.47 -14.90
C ARG A 326 -33.24 -4.71 -14.27
N VAL A 327 -33.23 -4.89 -12.98
CA VAL A 327 -34.38 -4.97 -12.11
C VAL A 327 -34.46 -3.65 -11.35
N LEU A 328 -35.64 -3.07 -11.23
CA LEU A 328 -35.87 -1.76 -10.62
C LEU A 328 -34.92 -0.69 -11.17
N PRO A 329 -35.01 -0.32 -12.44
CA PRO A 329 -34.02 0.51 -13.13
C PRO A 329 -33.85 1.91 -12.53
N ASP A 330 -34.90 2.44 -11.85
CA ASP A 330 -34.86 3.73 -11.17
C ASP A 330 -34.13 3.70 -9.81
N TYR A 331 -33.74 2.50 -9.37
CA TYR A 331 -33.06 2.29 -8.10
C TYR A 331 -31.61 1.88 -8.33
N ARG A 332 -30.76 2.32 -7.40
CA ARG A 332 -29.36 1.93 -7.31
C ARG A 332 -29.04 1.54 -5.89
N LEU A 333 -28.12 0.60 -5.71
CA LEU A 333 -27.57 0.34 -4.40
C LEU A 333 -26.65 1.48 -3.99
N GLN A 334 -26.51 1.64 -2.67
CA GLN A 334 -25.68 2.67 -2.08
C GLN A 334 -24.32 2.78 -2.78
N LYS A 335 -23.94 4.00 -3.13
CA LYS A 335 -22.66 4.30 -3.76
C LYS A 335 -21.50 4.03 -2.81
N LEU A 336 -20.39 3.63 -3.39
CA LEU A 336 -19.09 3.51 -2.72
C LEU A 336 -18.15 4.55 -3.29
N THR A 337 -17.43 5.23 -2.43
CA THR A 337 -16.36 6.14 -2.84
C THR A 337 -15.05 5.37 -2.95
N VAL A 338 -14.32 5.60 -4.04
CA VAL A 338 -13.01 5.03 -4.32
C VAL A 338 -11.93 5.97 -3.83
N TYR A 339 -11.02 5.45 -3.02
CA TYR A 339 -9.86 6.17 -2.52
C TYR A 339 -8.57 5.47 -2.92
N THR A 340 -7.57 6.26 -3.25
CA THR A 340 -6.17 5.83 -3.30
C THR A 340 -5.50 6.21 -1.99
N LEU A 341 -4.80 5.28 -1.36
CA LEU A 341 -4.07 5.47 -0.11
C LEU A 341 -2.59 5.14 -0.30
N TYR A 342 -1.71 5.95 0.31
CA TYR A 342 -0.26 5.75 0.34
C TYR A 342 0.39 6.45 1.55
N ALA A 343 1.61 6.05 1.92
CA ALA A 343 2.17 6.35 3.25
C ALA A 343 2.55 7.81 3.51
N SER A 344 3.01 8.58 2.51
CA SER A 344 3.51 9.96 2.73
C SER A 344 3.49 10.80 1.47
N ARG A 345 3.44 12.15 1.66
CA ARG A 345 3.66 13.13 0.59
C ARG A 345 5.11 13.60 0.51
N GLN A 346 5.85 13.51 1.62
CA GLN A 346 7.22 13.97 1.71
C GLN A 346 8.16 12.88 1.21
N TYR A 347 9.09 13.24 0.32
CA TYR A 347 10.05 12.31 -0.31
C TYR A 347 9.39 11.13 -1.04
N LEU A 348 8.21 11.38 -1.64
CA LEU A 348 7.46 10.35 -2.34
C LEU A 348 8.25 9.87 -3.57
N ASP A 349 8.48 8.57 -3.64
CA ASP A 349 9.11 7.90 -4.79
C ASP A 349 8.38 8.24 -6.10
N ALA A 350 9.13 8.50 -7.16
CA ALA A 350 8.58 8.90 -8.46
C ALA A 350 7.60 7.87 -9.03
N LYS A 351 7.82 6.57 -8.80
CA LYS A 351 6.90 5.51 -9.24
C LYS A 351 5.54 5.62 -8.56
N ILE A 352 5.49 5.95 -7.26
CA ILE A 352 4.23 6.11 -6.51
C ILE A 352 3.51 7.37 -6.97
N ARG A 353 4.22 8.50 -7.03
CA ARG A 353 3.67 9.77 -7.46
C ARG A 353 3.07 9.68 -8.86
N THR A 354 3.84 9.20 -9.84
CA THR A 354 3.37 9.11 -11.22
C THR A 354 2.22 8.12 -11.40
N PHE A 355 2.18 7.04 -10.61
CA PHE A 355 1.07 6.09 -10.64
C PHE A 355 -0.21 6.68 -10.04
N VAL A 356 -0.11 7.35 -8.90
CA VAL A 356 -1.27 8.02 -8.25
C VAL A 356 -1.82 9.12 -9.15
N ASP A 357 -0.95 9.95 -9.76
CA ASP A 357 -1.36 10.98 -10.70
C ASP A 357 -2.04 10.37 -11.93
N PHE A 358 -1.50 9.27 -12.46
CA PHE A 358 -2.10 8.54 -13.59
C PHE A 358 -3.48 7.97 -13.25
N LEU A 359 -3.66 7.38 -12.07
CA LEU A 359 -4.96 6.88 -11.62
C LEU A 359 -5.98 8.01 -11.47
N ARG A 360 -5.54 9.18 -11.01
CA ARG A 360 -6.39 10.37 -10.85
C ARG A 360 -6.90 10.90 -12.20
N GLU A 361 -6.13 10.73 -13.26
CA GLU A 361 -6.54 11.07 -14.62
C GLU A 361 -7.50 10.03 -15.20
N CYS A 362 -7.09 8.75 -15.21
CA CYS A 362 -7.79 7.73 -15.99
C CYS A 362 -9.00 7.08 -15.29
N VAL A 363 -8.99 6.94 -13.95
CA VAL A 363 -10.09 6.24 -13.25
C VAL A 363 -11.41 7.01 -13.34
N PRO A 364 -11.45 8.34 -13.09
CA PRO A 364 -12.69 9.10 -13.26
C PRO A 364 -13.28 9.01 -14.69
N GLU A 365 -12.44 9.02 -15.73
CA GLU A 365 -12.86 8.84 -17.12
C GLU A 365 -13.54 7.50 -17.35
N MET A 366 -12.93 6.41 -16.83
CA MET A 366 -13.48 5.05 -16.95
C MET A 366 -14.80 4.91 -16.21
N LEU A 367 -14.91 5.51 -15.00
CA LEU A 367 -16.15 5.52 -14.22
C LEU A 367 -17.27 6.27 -14.96
N ALA A 368 -16.96 7.42 -15.56
CA ALA A 368 -17.92 8.20 -16.34
C ALA A 368 -18.36 7.46 -17.61
N ALA A 369 -17.45 6.73 -18.27
CA ALA A 369 -17.78 5.91 -19.44
C ALA A 369 -18.76 4.78 -19.08
N ASP A 370 -18.54 4.08 -17.96
CA ASP A 370 -19.46 3.03 -17.49
C ASP A 370 -20.84 3.59 -17.15
N GLU A 371 -20.90 4.76 -16.51
CA GLU A 371 -22.16 5.44 -16.20
C GLU A 371 -22.92 5.81 -17.49
N ALA A 372 -22.23 6.34 -18.49
CA ALA A 372 -22.81 6.66 -19.79
C ALA A 372 -23.33 5.40 -20.50
N ALA A 373 -22.54 4.30 -20.48
CA ALA A 373 -22.94 3.03 -21.06
C ALA A 373 -24.18 2.42 -20.37
N LEU A 374 -24.26 2.52 -19.04
CA LEU A 374 -25.44 2.07 -18.30
C LEU A 374 -26.71 2.84 -18.71
N ASN A 375 -26.59 4.17 -18.85
CA ASN A 375 -27.72 5.01 -19.24
C ASN A 375 -28.18 4.72 -20.69
N ALA A 376 -27.23 4.45 -21.60
CA ALA A 376 -27.53 4.06 -22.98
C ALA A 376 -28.26 2.70 -23.05
N CYS A 377 -27.83 1.71 -22.24
CA CYS A 377 -28.50 0.42 -22.14
C CYS A 377 -29.97 0.52 -21.63
N CYS A 378 -30.27 1.57 -20.83
CA CYS A 378 -31.62 1.79 -20.35
C CYS A 378 -32.51 2.46 -21.42
N ALA A 379 -31.98 3.40 -22.18
CA ALA A 379 -32.74 4.14 -23.22
C ALA A 379 -33.17 3.23 -24.37
N SER A 380 -32.34 2.30 -24.81
CA SER A 380 -32.60 1.38 -25.93
C SER A 380 -33.68 0.33 -25.66
N ARG A 381 -34.20 0.19 -24.44
CA ARG A 381 -35.27 -0.75 -24.09
C ARG A 381 -36.63 -0.13 -23.89
N HIS A 382 -36.73 1.20 -23.96
CA HIS A 382 -37.97 1.95 -23.86
C HIS A 382 -38.43 2.50 -25.25
N ALA A 383 -37.60 2.28 -26.26
CA ALA A 383 -37.93 2.51 -27.68
C ALA A 383 -38.37 1.19 -28.36
#